data_33a0a8ed36e57f91e1a4f54bd3ddd173
#
_entry.id   33a0a8ed36e57f91e1a4f54bd3ddd173
#
_cell.length_a   1.000
_cell.length_b   1.000
_cell.length_c   1.000
_cell.angle_alpha   90.00
_cell.angle_beta   90.00
_cell.angle_gamma   90.00
#
_symmetry.space_group_name_H-M   'P 1'
#
loop_
_entity.id
_entity.type
_entity.pdbx_description
1 polymer ?
#
loop_
_entity_poly.entity_id
_entity_poly.type
_entity_poly.pdbx_seq_one_letter_code
_entity_poly.pdbx_strand_id
1 'polypeptide(L)'
;VIFHRIIKDFMIQGGDPTGTGMGGESIYGESFEDEFSEELYNVRGALSMANAGPNTNGSQFFIVQNQHLPYSKKEIARGGWPEPIAEIYAEQGGTPHLDRRHTVFGQLADEASYKVLDAIAGVETGAMDKPGDDVVIETIEIED
;
A
#
# COMPACT_ATOMS: atom_id res chain seq x y z
N VAL A 1 7.92 10.81 11.32
CA VAL A 1 7.73 10.15 10.01
C VAL A 1 6.35 10.48 9.47
N ILE A 2 6.25 10.83 8.21
CA ILE A 2 5.01 11.27 7.58
C ILE A 2 4.59 10.33 6.46
N PHE A 3 3.32 10.44 6.05
CA PHE A 3 2.90 9.93 4.75
C PHE A 3 3.29 10.95 3.68
N HIS A 4 4.43 10.75 3.08
CA HIS A 4 5.01 11.73 2.13
C HIS A 4 4.41 11.68 0.73
N ARG A 5 3.64 10.63 0.42
CA ARG A 5 3.00 10.45 -0.88
C ARG A 5 1.60 9.87 -0.69
N ILE A 6 0.60 10.63 -1.08
CA ILE A 6 -0.81 10.24 -0.97
C ILE A 6 -1.47 10.46 -2.32
N ILE A 7 -2.04 9.40 -2.87
CA ILE A 7 -2.80 9.47 -4.12
C ILE A 7 -4.18 8.86 -3.87
N LYS A 8 -5.19 9.70 -3.90
CA LYS A 8 -6.59 9.27 -3.76
C LYS A 8 -6.93 8.25 -4.85
N ASP A 9 -7.69 7.25 -4.48
CA ASP A 9 -8.05 6.12 -5.35
C ASP A 9 -6.84 5.29 -5.79
N PHE A 10 -5.79 5.30 -4.98
CA PHE A 10 -4.60 4.47 -5.15
C PHE A 10 -4.06 3.98 -3.80
N MET A 11 -3.22 4.77 -3.13
CA MET A 11 -2.56 4.33 -1.89
C MET A 11 -2.06 5.52 -1.06
N ILE A 12 -1.70 5.25 0.19
CA ILE A 12 -0.94 6.17 1.04
C ILE A 12 0.41 5.54 1.36
N GLN A 13 1.48 6.31 1.23
CA GLN A 13 2.86 5.81 1.38
C GLN A 13 3.63 6.60 2.42
N GLY A 14 4.35 5.90 3.28
CA GLY A 14 5.17 6.49 4.33
C GLY A 14 6.35 5.60 4.69
N GLY A 15 6.95 5.86 5.85
CA GLY A 15 8.06 5.05 6.36
C GLY A 15 9.45 5.56 6.00
N ASP A 16 9.55 6.72 5.33
CA ASP A 16 10.82 7.37 5.05
C ASP A 16 11.10 8.44 6.12
N PRO A 17 12.13 8.26 6.97
CA PRO A 17 12.45 9.26 8.00
C PRO A 17 12.77 10.64 7.44
N THR A 18 13.23 10.73 6.19
CA THR A 18 13.55 12.01 5.56
C THR A 18 12.32 12.69 4.94
N GLY A 19 11.23 11.96 4.75
CA GLY A 19 9.99 12.49 4.16
C GLY A 19 10.09 12.85 2.69
N THR A 20 11.14 12.43 2.00
CA THR A 20 11.40 12.78 0.58
C THR A 20 11.02 11.71 -0.40
N GLY A 21 10.84 10.48 0.05
CA GLY A 21 10.65 9.29 -0.79
C GLY A 21 11.97 8.62 -1.19
N MET A 22 13.10 9.22 -0.83
CA MET A 22 14.43 8.73 -1.21
C MET A 22 15.17 8.03 -0.07
N GLY A 23 14.67 8.13 1.15
CA GLY A 23 15.33 7.62 2.34
C GLY A 23 14.69 6.34 2.89
N GLY A 24 15.23 5.92 4.03
CA GLY A 24 14.76 4.76 4.76
C GLY A 24 15.65 3.55 4.61
N GLU A 25 15.98 2.94 5.75
CA GLU A 25 16.79 1.74 5.81
C GLU A 25 16.02 0.60 6.46
N SER A 26 16.29 -0.62 6.04
CA SER A 26 15.79 -1.81 6.73
C SER A 26 16.53 -2.01 8.06
N ILE A 27 16.00 -2.89 8.90
CA ILE A 27 16.67 -3.30 10.14
C ILE A 27 18.01 -4.00 9.89
N TYR A 28 18.25 -4.43 8.65
CA TYR A 28 19.49 -5.09 8.24
C TYR A 28 20.55 -4.10 7.76
N GLY A 29 20.21 -2.80 7.66
CA GLY A 29 21.10 -1.76 7.16
C GLY A 29 21.19 -1.66 5.64
N GLU A 30 20.75 -2.67 4.93
CA GLU A 30 20.72 -2.72 3.47
C GLU A 30 19.35 -3.18 2.97
N SER A 31 19.14 -3.11 1.66
CA SER A 31 17.89 -3.59 1.06
C SER A 31 17.73 -5.09 1.27
N PHE A 32 16.47 -5.53 1.39
CA PHE A 32 16.18 -6.95 1.51
C PHE A 32 15.25 -7.41 0.39
N GLU A 33 15.26 -8.72 0.15
CA GLU A 33 14.56 -9.34 -0.96
C GLU A 33 13.05 -9.34 -0.82
N ASP A 34 12.37 -9.41 -1.97
CA ASP A 34 10.93 -9.58 -2.03
C ASP A 34 10.52 -10.97 -1.56
N GLU A 35 9.31 -11.04 -1.02
CA GLU A 35 8.75 -12.30 -0.53
C GLU A 35 7.29 -12.37 -0.93
N PHE A 36 7.06 -12.83 -2.16
CA PHE A 36 5.70 -12.93 -2.70
C PHE A 36 5.02 -14.24 -2.27
N SER A 37 3.73 -14.13 -2.00
CA SER A 37 2.90 -15.28 -1.62
C SER A 37 1.69 -15.38 -2.57
N GLU A 38 1.32 -16.60 -2.92
CA GLU A 38 0.12 -16.85 -3.71
C GLU A 38 -1.18 -16.64 -2.90
N GLU A 39 -1.05 -16.41 -1.60
CA GLU A 39 -2.17 -16.14 -0.71
C GLU A 39 -2.34 -14.67 -0.38
N LEU A 40 -1.39 -13.80 -0.74
CA LEU A 40 -1.36 -12.40 -0.38
C LEU A 40 -1.36 -11.50 -1.60
N TYR A 41 -2.33 -10.61 -1.67
CA TYR A 41 -2.55 -9.73 -2.81
C TYR A 41 -2.76 -8.29 -2.35
N ASN A 42 -2.54 -7.34 -3.25
CA ASN A 42 -2.73 -5.90 -2.98
C ASN A 42 -4.20 -5.50 -3.07
N VAL A 43 -5.03 -6.17 -2.30
CA VAL A 43 -6.45 -5.80 -2.13
C VAL A 43 -6.55 -4.51 -1.32
N ARG A 44 -7.71 -3.85 -1.35
CA ARG A 44 -7.95 -2.67 -0.53
C ARG A 44 -7.62 -2.96 0.93
N GLY A 45 -6.83 -2.08 1.55
CA GLY A 45 -6.37 -2.22 2.94
C GLY A 45 -5.12 -3.04 3.12
N ALA A 46 -4.55 -3.59 2.05
CA ALA A 46 -3.28 -4.32 2.14
C ALA A 46 -2.14 -3.39 2.54
N LEU A 47 -1.26 -3.89 3.40
CA LEU A 47 -0.03 -3.24 3.81
C LEU A 47 1.12 -3.89 3.04
N SER A 48 1.80 -3.10 2.21
CA SER A 48 2.81 -3.60 1.28
C SER A 48 4.09 -2.78 1.35
N MET A 49 5.21 -3.39 0.94
CA MET A 49 6.50 -2.70 0.88
C MET A 49 6.61 -1.86 -0.40
N ALA A 50 6.94 -0.59 -0.23
CA ALA A 50 7.41 0.23 -1.34
C ALA A 50 8.84 -0.19 -1.70
N ASN A 51 9.20 -0.05 -2.96
CA ASN A 51 10.54 -0.40 -3.45
C ASN A 51 10.92 0.42 -4.68
N ALA A 52 12.18 0.31 -5.08
CA ALA A 52 12.73 0.95 -6.28
C ALA A 52 13.07 -0.10 -7.36
N GLY A 53 12.34 -1.19 -7.39
CA GLY A 53 12.53 -2.33 -8.28
C GLY A 53 12.67 -3.63 -7.49
N PRO A 54 12.97 -4.75 -8.16
CA PRO A 54 13.07 -6.05 -7.49
C PRO A 54 14.11 -6.04 -6.36
N ASN A 55 13.74 -6.62 -5.22
CA ASN A 55 14.65 -6.86 -4.10
C ASN A 55 15.31 -5.58 -3.54
N THR A 56 14.54 -4.48 -3.48
CA THR A 56 15.02 -3.19 -2.96
C THR A 56 14.21 -2.68 -1.78
N ASN A 57 13.67 -3.58 -0.96
CA ASN A 57 12.88 -3.21 0.21
C ASN A 57 13.73 -2.53 1.28
N GLY A 58 13.26 -1.41 1.80
CA GLY A 58 13.88 -0.68 2.91
C GLY A 58 12.91 -0.50 4.06
N SER A 59 12.55 0.73 4.39
CA SER A 59 11.57 1.03 5.44
C SER A 59 10.26 1.61 4.91
N GLN A 60 10.18 1.99 3.65
CA GLN A 60 8.96 2.58 3.11
C GLN A 60 7.91 1.52 2.83
N PHE A 61 6.68 1.86 3.16
CA PHE A 61 5.52 1.00 2.95
C PHE A 61 4.36 1.82 2.39
N PHE A 62 3.35 1.14 1.88
CA PHE A 62 2.10 1.78 1.51
C PHE A 62 0.90 0.94 1.96
N ILE A 63 -0.23 1.61 2.06
CA ILE A 63 -1.51 0.97 2.36
C ILE A 63 -2.42 1.23 1.15
N VAL A 64 -2.93 0.17 0.57
CA VAL A 64 -3.79 0.24 -0.62
C VAL A 64 -5.14 0.85 -0.26
N GLN A 65 -5.53 1.91 -0.95
CA GLN A 65 -6.75 2.63 -0.65
C GLN A 65 -7.82 2.48 -1.73
N ASN A 66 -7.45 2.27 -2.98
CA ASN A 66 -8.39 2.26 -4.11
C ASN A 66 -9.64 1.41 -3.85
N GLN A 67 -10.82 2.01 -4.00
CA GLN A 67 -12.11 1.35 -3.75
C GLN A 67 -12.74 0.74 -5.00
N HIS A 68 -12.34 1.18 -6.17
CA HIS A 68 -12.99 0.82 -7.42
C HIS A 68 -12.00 0.52 -8.51
N LEU A 69 -12.23 -0.58 -9.20
CA LEU A 69 -11.46 -0.96 -10.38
C LEU A 69 -12.36 -0.87 -11.62
N PRO A 70 -11.81 -0.46 -12.79
CA PRO A 70 -12.57 -0.40 -14.03
C PRO A 70 -12.77 -1.78 -14.66
N TYR A 71 -12.53 -2.85 -13.92
CA TYR A 71 -12.57 -4.22 -14.41
C TYR A 71 -13.62 -5.06 -13.68
N SER A 72 -14.29 -5.94 -14.42
CA SER A 72 -15.19 -6.93 -13.85
C SER A 72 -14.42 -8.09 -13.25
N LYS A 73 -15.07 -8.90 -12.41
CA LYS A 73 -14.52 -10.15 -11.89
C LYS A 73 -13.98 -11.04 -13.02
N LYS A 74 -14.72 -11.16 -14.12
CA LYS A 74 -14.32 -11.94 -15.29
C LYS A 74 -13.03 -11.45 -15.91
N GLU A 75 -12.91 -10.14 -16.07
CA GLU A 75 -11.72 -9.54 -16.67
C GLU A 75 -10.48 -9.76 -15.80
N ILE A 76 -10.63 -9.62 -14.49
CA ILE A 76 -9.54 -9.86 -13.54
C ILE A 76 -9.12 -11.34 -13.56
N ALA A 77 -10.10 -12.27 -13.53
CA ALA A 77 -9.82 -13.69 -13.60
C ALA A 77 -9.10 -14.08 -14.91
N ARG A 78 -9.45 -13.46 -16.03
CA ARG A 78 -8.76 -13.68 -17.31
C ARG A 78 -7.30 -13.24 -17.27
N GLY A 79 -6.97 -12.27 -16.45
CA GLY A 79 -5.60 -11.79 -16.26
C GLY A 79 -4.73 -12.75 -15.45
N GLY A 80 -5.28 -13.84 -14.94
CA GLY A 80 -4.54 -14.88 -14.22
C GLY A 80 -4.75 -14.89 -12.70
N TRP A 81 -5.59 -14.02 -12.14
CA TRP A 81 -5.89 -14.06 -10.71
C TRP A 81 -6.87 -15.19 -10.37
N PRO A 82 -6.68 -15.86 -9.21
CA PRO A 82 -7.64 -16.87 -8.74
C PRO A 82 -9.03 -16.26 -8.60
N GLU A 83 -10.06 -17.06 -8.87
CA GLU A 83 -11.45 -16.56 -8.85
C GLU A 83 -11.86 -15.89 -7.54
N PRO A 84 -11.54 -16.45 -6.33
CA PRO A 84 -11.86 -15.78 -5.07
C PRO A 84 -11.19 -14.41 -4.93
N ILE A 85 -9.98 -14.27 -5.44
CA ILE A 85 -9.22 -13.00 -5.41
C ILE A 85 -9.82 -12.01 -6.40
N ALA A 86 -10.18 -12.47 -7.59
CA ALA A 86 -10.85 -11.63 -8.59
C ALA A 86 -12.16 -11.06 -8.05
N GLU A 87 -12.91 -11.86 -7.28
CA GLU A 87 -14.13 -11.43 -6.63
C GLU A 87 -13.89 -10.33 -5.60
N ILE A 88 -12.87 -10.48 -4.75
CA ILE A 88 -12.49 -9.47 -3.77
C ILE A 88 -12.10 -8.15 -4.45
N TYR A 89 -11.28 -8.22 -5.50
CA TYR A 89 -10.90 -7.03 -6.26
C TYR A 89 -12.11 -6.34 -6.89
N ALA A 90 -13.02 -7.11 -7.46
CA ALA A 90 -14.21 -6.54 -8.10
C ALA A 90 -15.15 -5.88 -7.09
N GLU A 91 -15.30 -6.43 -5.89
CA GLU A 91 -16.19 -5.92 -4.86
C GLU A 91 -15.58 -4.78 -4.03
N GLN A 92 -14.31 -4.91 -3.65
CA GLN A 92 -13.68 -4.02 -2.68
C GLN A 92 -12.66 -3.06 -3.28
N GLY A 93 -12.15 -3.34 -4.46
CA GLY A 93 -11.08 -2.57 -5.07
C GLY A 93 -9.69 -3.10 -4.70
N GLY A 94 -8.69 -2.32 -4.99
CA GLY A 94 -7.30 -2.67 -4.76
C GLY A 94 -6.41 -2.25 -5.92
N THR A 95 -5.20 -2.80 -5.96
CA THR A 95 -4.19 -2.47 -6.96
C THR A 95 -3.56 -3.75 -7.52
N PRO A 96 -4.30 -4.53 -8.33
CA PRO A 96 -3.80 -5.81 -8.83
C PRO A 96 -2.52 -5.68 -9.67
N HIS A 97 -2.28 -4.53 -10.30
CA HIS A 97 -1.06 -4.30 -11.07
C HIS A 97 0.22 -4.28 -10.21
N LEU A 98 0.08 -4.20 -8.88
CA LEU A 98 1.21 -4.24 -7.96
C LEU A 98 1.52 -5.65 -7.44
N ASP A 99 0.66 -6.62 -7.70
CA ASP A 99 0.87 -8.00 -7.27
C ASP A 99 2.14 -8.56 -7.94
N ARG A 100 2.94 -9.27 -7.16
CA ARG A 100 4.24 -9.83 -7.55
C ARG A 100 5.30 -8.76 -7.90
N ARG A 101 5.06 -7.52 -7.48
CA ARG A 101 6.02 -6.42 -7.59
C ARG A 101 6.31 -5.80 -6.23
N HIS A 102 5.34 -5.87 -5.33
CA HIS A 102 5.43 -5.35 -3.97
C HIS A 102 5.01 -6.44 -2.99
N THR A 103 5.82 -6.64 -1.97
CA THR A 103 5.56 -7.66 -0.95
C THR A 103 4.44 -7.22 -0.02
N VAL A 104 3.36 -7.98 0.02
CA VAL A 104 2.26 -7.78 0.95
C VAL A 104 2.60 -8.47 2.27
N PHE A 105 2.54 -7.74 3.38
CA PHE A 105 2.87 -8.30 4.69
C PHE A 105 1.84 -8.03 5.78
N GLY A 106 0.76 -7.36 5.46
CA GLY A 106 -0.29 -7.07 6.43
C GLY A 106 -1.59 -6.63 5.77
N GLN A 107 -2.58 -6.40 6.62
CA GLN A 107 -3.92 -6.00 6.21
C GLN A 107 -4.55 -5.16 7.32
N LEU A 108 -5.30 -4.12 6.98
CA LEU A 108 -6.09 -3.38 7.96
C LEU A 108 -7.07 -4.33 8.65
N ALA A 109 -7.19 -4.21 9.98
CA ALA A 109 -7.90 -5.17 10.81
C ALA A 109 -9.39 -4.91 10.96
N ASP A 110 -9.84 -3.65 10.85
CA ASP A 110 -11.21 -3.29 11.15
C ASP A 110 -11.74 -2.14 10.29
N GLU A 111 -13.06 -1.96 10.32
CA GLU A 111 -13.74 -0.94 9.53
C GLU A 111 -13.35 0.49 9.93
N ALA A 112 -13.06 0.72 11.21
CA ALA A 112 -12.62 2.03 11.67
C ALA A 112 -11.29 2.43 11.02
N SER A 113 -10.38 1.48 10.84
CA SER A 113 -9.11 1.70 10.15
C SER A 113 -9.30 2.06 8.67
N TYR A 114 -10.26 1.43 7.99
CA TYR A 114 -10.59 1.78 6.60
C TYR A 114 -11.14 3.21 6.49
N LYS A 115 -11.92 3.67 7.46
CA LYS A 115 -12.40 5.05 7.49
C LYS A 115 -11.26 6.05 7.66
N VAL A 116 -10.29 5.72 8.51
CA VAL A 116 -9.09 6.55 8.68
C VAL A 116 -8.26 6.58 7.40
N LEU A 117 -8.09 5.44 6.76
CA LEU A 117 -7.40 5.33 5.47
C LEU A 117 -8.03 6.26 4.42
N ASP A 118 -9.35 6.23 4.29
CA ASP A 118 -10.06 7.07 3.33
C ASP A 118 -9.96 8.56 3.68
N ALA A 119 -9.99 8.92 4.97
CA ALA A 119 -9.82 10.28 5.42
C ALA A 119 -8.42 10.81 5.09
N ILE A 120 -7.38 10.01 5.29
CA ILE A 120 -6.01 10.37 4.93
C ILE A 120 -5.87 10.51 3.42
N ALA A 121 -6.43 9.59 2.65
CA ALA A 121 -6.37 9.62 1.19
C ALA A 121 -7.06 10.84 0.58
N GLY A 122 -7.99 11.46 1.31
CA GLY A 122 -8.73 12.63 0.87
C GLY A 122 -8.09 13.97 1.15
N VAL A 123 -6.91 14.03 1.78
CA VAL A 123 -6.26 15.31 2.08
C VAL A 123 -5.72 15.98 0.80
N GLU A 124 -5.61 17.31 0.85
CA GLU A 124 -5.02 18.05 -0.27
C GLU A 124 -3.54 17.72 -0.41
N THR A 125 -3.10 17.52 -1.63
CA THR A 125 -1.71 17.24 -1.97
C THR A 125 -1.19 18.27 -2.97
N GLY A 126 0.12 18.45 -2.96
CA GLY A 126 0.81 19.34 -3.88
C GLY A 126 1.78 18.58 -4.78
N ALA A 127 2.91 19.19 -5.08
CA ALA A 127 3.94 18.59 -5.92
C ALA A 127 4.36 17.21 -5.39
N MET A 128 4.54 16.26 -6.30
CA MET A 128 4.94 14.87 -6.02
C MET A 128 3.95 14.13 -5.10
N ASP A 129 2.69 14.54 -5.11
CA ASP A 129 1.61 13.96 -4.31
C ASP A 129 1.87 14.02 -2.79
N LYS A 130 2.62 15.03 -2.37
CA LYS A 130 2.90 15.27 -0.96
C LYS A 130 1.77 16.09 -0.33
N PRO A 131 1.24 15.69 0.85
CA PRO A 131 0.24 16.49 1.55
C PRO A 131 0.71 17.91 1.84
N GLY A 132 -0.19 18.89 1.68
CA GLY A 132 0.11 20.28 2.01
C GLY A 132 0.40 20.48 3.50
N ASP A 133 -0.39 19.81 4.34
CA ASP A 133 -0.14 19.72 5.78
C ASP A 133 0.32 18.29 6.08
N ASP A 134 1.40 18.15 6.85
CA ASP A 134 1.97 16.84 7.14
C ASP A 134 0.99 15.93 7.87
N VAL A 135 0.83 14.71 7.35
CA VAL A 135 0.10 13.64 8.01
C VAL A 135 1.14 12.79 8.74
N VAL A 136 1.19 12.92 10.05
CA VAL A 136 2.27 12.36 10.87
C VAL A 136 1.88 11.03 11.49
N ILE A 137 2.80 10.06 11.41
CA ILE A 137 2.72 8.83 12.20
C ILE A 137 3.38 9.14 13.54
N GLU A 138 2.58 9.35 14.57
CA GLU A 138 3.11 9.72 15.89
C GLU A 138 3.79 8.55 16.58
N THR A 139 3.18 7.37 16.51
CA THR A 139 3.71 6.16 17.13
C THR A 139 3.15 4.91 16.48
N ILE A 140 3.89 3.82 16.58
CA ILE A 140 3.44 2.49 16.18
C ILE A 140 3.70 1.57 17.36
N GLU A 141 2.66 0.86 17.80
CA GLU A 141 2.75 -0.13 18.88
C GLU A 141 2.59 -1.52 18.31
N ILE A 142 3.46 -2.43 18.74
CA ILE A 142 3.38 -3.84 18.34
C ILE A 142 2.70 -4.61 19.47
N GLU A 143 1.61 -5.28 19.13
CA GLU A 143 0.87 -6.11 20.07
C GLU A 143 1.14 -7.59 19.77
N ASP A 144 1.36 -8.35 20.82
CA ASP A 144 1.61 -9.80 20.74
C ASP A 144 0.29 -10.60 20.83
#